data_a3f56ef854e5a526594b089f1a5e4adc
#
_entry.id   a3f56ef854e5a526594b089f1a5e4adc
#
_cell.length_a   1.000
_cell.length_b   1.000
_cell.length_c   1.000
_cell.angle_alpha   90.00
_cell.angle_beta   90.00
_cell.angle_gamma   90.00
#
_symmetry.space_group_name_H-M   'P 1'
#
loop_
_entity.id
_entity.type
_entity.pdbx_description
1 polymer ?
#
loop_
_entity_poly.entity_id
_entity_poly.type
_entity_poly.pdbx_seq_one_letter_code
_entity_poly.pdbx_strand_id
1 'polypeptide(L)'
;MPADQRERLLTAMESGQAEDLRRLLRYGPKTAGGLMTSQPLIVTPDTPVAEVLARIRDPDTPITAAAQVYVCEPPMVTPTGRYLGTVGFQRLLRRAPSVLAGQCVEARIFVRPDLPERDLAARIAAYNLVSVAVCDEDGRLVGAVTVDDVLDHLLPANWRRTGG
;
A
#
# COMPACT_ATOMS: atom_id res chain seq x y z
N MET A 1 4.73 12.56 -21.78
CA MET A 1 5.82 13.47 -21.33
C MET A 1 7.14 12.99 -21.92
N PRO A 2 7.90 13.85 -22.62
CA PRO A 2 9.21 13.48 -23.14
C PRO A 2 10.17 13.02 -22.03
N ALA A 3 11.05 12.07 -22.33
CA ALA A 3 11.98 11.52 -21.35
C ALA A 3 12.88 12.58 -20.69
N ASP A 4 13.33 13.55 -21.47
CA ASP A 4 14.17 14.65 -21.00
C ASP A 4 13.45 15.56 -19.97
N GLN A 5 12.18 15.82 -20.21
CA GLN A 5 11.36 16.64 -19.31
C GLN A 5 11.05 15.89 -18.01
N ARG A 6 10.87 14.58 -18.09
CA ARG A 6 10.68 13.70 -16.94
C ARG A 6 11.92 13.69 -16.05
N GLU A 7 13.11 13.53 -16.65
CA GLU A 7 14.36 13.49 -15.89
C GLU A 7 14.66 14.82 -15.20
N ARG A 8 14.36 15.95 -15.85
CA ARG A 8 14.51 17.27 -15.23
C ARG A 8 13.61 17.45 -14.02
N LEU A 9 12.35 17.00 -14.11
CA LEU A 9 11.41 17.06 -13.02
C LEU A 9 11.88 16.20 -11.84
N LEU A 10 12.33 14.98 -12.11
CA LEU A 10 12.84 14.07 -11.10
C LEU A 10 14.10 14.61 -10.41
N THR A 11 14.97 15.28 -11.16
CA THR A 11 16.17 15.89 -10.59
C THR A 11 15.86 17.09 -9.66
N ALA A 12 14.75 17.78 -9.90
CA ALA A 12 14.30 18.89 -9.07
C ALA A 12 13.59 18.47 -7.78
N MET A 13 13.21 17.19 -7.65
CA MET A 13 12.56 16.64 -6.46
C MET A 13 13.59 16.19 -5.42
N GLU A 14 13.14 16.08 -4.15
CA GLU A 14 13.96 15.42 -3.11
C GLU A 14 14.26 13.98 -3.55
N SER A 15 15.48 13.52 -3.27
CA SER A 15 15.99 12.24 -3.79
C SER A 15 15.07 11.04 -3.51
N GLY A 16 14.49 10.96 -2.31
CA GLY A 16 13.55 9.90 -1.94
C GLY A 16 12.26 9.93 -2.75
N GLN A 17 11.69 11.12 -2.93
CA GLN A 17 10.46 11.31 -3.73
C GLN A 17 10.71 11.01 -5.22
N ALA A 18 11.87 11.41 -5.73
CA ALA A 18 12.23 11.14 -7.12
C ALA A 18 12.38 9.64 -7.38
N GLU A 19 12.97 8.90 -6.45
CA GLU A 19 13.12 7.46 -6.56
C GLU A 19 11.78 6.74 -6.52
N ASP A 20 10.90 7.13 -5.61
CA ASP A 20 9.53 6.61 -5.53
C ASP A 20 8.77 6.86 -6.81
N LEU A 21 8.84 8.08 -7.36
CA LEU A 21 8.19 8.42 -8.61
C LEU A 21 8.75 7.61 -9.79
N ARG A 22 10.07 7.42 -9.87
CA ARG A 22 10.69 6.58 -10.90
C ARG A 22 10.18 5.15 -10.84
N ARG A 23 10.02 4.60 -9.66
CA ARG A 23 9.47 3.26 -9.43
C ARG A 23 8.05 3.15 -9.94
N LEU A 24 7.19 4.11 -9.58
CA LEU A 24 5.80 4.14 -10.04
C LEU A 24 5.68 4.32 -11.55
N LEU A 25 6.58 5.09 -12.16
CA LEU A 25 6.60 5.31 -13.61
C LEU A 25 7.06 4.10 -14.43
N ARG A 26 7.67 3.10 -13.81
CA ARG A 26 8.02 1.83 -14.48
C ARG A 26 6.78 1.03 -14.85
N TYR A 27 5.71 1.19 -14.10
CA TYR A 27 4.47 0.45 -14.28
C TYR A 27 3.50 1.28 -15.10
N GLY A 28 2.65 0.63 -15.90
CA GLY A 28 1.64 1.34 -16.68
C GLY A 28 0.64 2.07 -15.78
N PRO A 29 0.05 3.19 -16.24
CA PRO A 29 -0.87 3.99 -15.42
C PRO A 29 -2.17 3.27 -15.04
N LYS A 30 -2.51 2.20 -15.77
CA LYS A 30 -3.71 1.39 -15.54
C LYS A 30 -3.39 0.02 -14.96
N THR A 31 -2.36 -0.04 -14.12
CA THR A 31 -1.92 -1.25 -13.44
C THR A 31 -1.86 -1.03 -11.94
N ALA A 32 -1.79 -2.11 -11.16
CA ALA A 32 -1.62 -2.03 -9.72
C ALA A 32 -0.40 -1.18 -9.34
N GLY A 33 0.72 -1.36 -10.04
CA GLY A 33 1.94 -0.58 -9.80
C GLY A 33 1.78 0.91 -10.10
N GLY A 34 0.96 1.27 -11.08
CA GLY A 34 0.65 2.66 -11.40
C GLY A 34 -0.31 3.31 -10.40
N LEU A 35 -1.13 2.53 -9.71
CA LEU A 35 -2.12 3.01 -8.75
C LEU A 35 -1.65 2.96 -7.29
N MET A 36 -0.59 2.20 -7.00
CA MET A 36 -0.14 1.95 -5.63
C MET A 36 0.51 3.16 -4.98
N THR A 37 0.42 3.22 -3.64
CA THR A 37 1.33 4.03 -2.84
C THR A 37 2.58 3.22 -2.51
N SER A 38 3.75 3.86 -2.52
CA SER A 38 5.02 3.25 -2.11
C SER A 38 5.26 3.37 -0.60
N GLN A 39 4.38 4.04 0.13
CA GLN A 39 4.50 4.31 1.57
C GLN A 39 3.30 3.81 2.36
N PRO A 40 2.95 2.50 2.28
CA PRO A 40 1.96 1.93 3.15
C PRO A 40 2.50 1.82 4.58
N LEU A 41 1.62 1.59 5.55
CA LEU A 41 2.03 1.39 6.93
C LEU A 41 2.61 -0.01 7.11
N ILE A 42 3.92 -0.09 7.32
CA ILE A 42 4.69 -1.33 7.40
C ILE A 42 5.23 -1.52 8.81
N VAL A 43 5.14 -2.74 9.32
CA VAL A 43 5.74 -3.14 10.59
C VAL A 43 6.47 -4.48 10.43
N THR A 44 7.39 -4.76 11.33
CA THR A 44 8.04 -6.08 11.39
C THR A 44 7.20 -7.06 12.21
N PRO A 45 7.39 -8.38 12.03
CA PRO A 45 6.59 -9.38 12.75
C PRO A 45 6.78 -9.36 14.28
N ASP A 46 7.88 -8.82 14.76
CA ASP A 46 8.20 -8.71 16.19
C ASP A 46 7.77 -7.37 16.82
N THR A 47 7.06 -6.52 16.07
CA THR A 47 6.51 -5.27 16.58
C THR A 47 5.30 -5.55 17.47
N PRO A 48 5.29 -5.08 18.74
CA PRO A 48 4.13 -5.27 19.61
C PRO A 48 2.90 -4.50 19.13
N VAL A 49 1.72 -5.05 19.37
CA VAL A 49 0.43 -4.42 19.03
C VAL A 49 0.34 -2.99 19.57
N ALA A 50 0.81 -2.74 20.79
CA ALA A 50 0.81 -1.40 21.37
C ALA A 50 1.56 -0.37 20.51
N GLU A 51 2.70 -0.75 19.94
CA GLU A 51 3.50 0.10 19.06
C GLU A 51 2.82 0.29 17.71
N VAL A 52 2.22 -0.76 17.14
CA VAL A 52 1.46 -0.64 15.90
C VAL A 52 0.30 0.33 16.05
N LEU A 53 -0.45 0.22 17.15
CA LEU A 53 -1.58 1.12 17.45
C LEU A 53 -1.12 2.57 17.64
N ALA A 54 0.05 2.78 18.26
CA ALA A 54 0.63 4.11 18.38
C ALA A 54 0.91 4.75 17.02
N ARG A 55 1.41 3.98 16.07
CA ARG A 55 1.63 4.44 14.69
C ARG A 55 0.33 4.75 13.95
N ILE A 56 -0.71 3.95 14.17
CA ILE A 56 -2.05 4.19 13.60
C ILE A 56 -2.65 5.48 14.16
N ARG A 57 -2.40 5.78 15.44
CA ARG A 57 -2.91 6.99 16.10
C ARG A 57 -2.16 8.26 15.74
N ASP A 58 -1.03 8.13 15.07
CA ASP A 58 -0.27 9.30 14.62
C ASP A 58 -1.12 10.13 13.65
N PRO A 59 -1.36 11.42 13.94
CA PRO A 59 -2.18 12.28 13.09
C PRO A 59 -1.62 12.47 11.68
N ASP A 60 -0.33 12.23 11.49
CA ASP A 60 0.31 12.30 10.17
C ASP A 60 0.06 11.04 9.33
N THR A 61 -0.45 9.97 9.93
CA THR A 61 -0.82 8.75 9.20
C THR A 61 -2.18 8.96 8.53
N PRO A 62 -2.26 8.89 7.18
CA PRO A 62 -3.55 9.00 6.49
C PRO A 62 -4.54 7.92 6.94
N ILE A 63 -5.81 8.29 7.08
CA ILE A 63 -6.87 7.36 7.51
C ILE A 63 -6.94 6.13 6.62
N THR A 64 -6.80 6.32 5.31
CA THR A 64 -6.81 5.21 4.35
C THR A 64 -5.63 4.25 4.54
N ALA A 65 -4.47 4.77 4.92
CA ALA A 65 -3.29 3.95 5.21
C ALA A 65 -3.41 3.23 6.57
N ALA A 66 -4.15 3.83 7.51
CA ALA A 66 -4.31 3.27 8.86
C ALA A 66 -5.26 2.07 8.92
N ALA A 67 -6.05 1.83 7.87
CA ALA A 67 -7.04 0.75 7.85
C ALA A 67 -6.41 -0.65 7.88
N GLN A 68 -5.25 -0.81 7.28
CA GLN A 68 -4.50 -2.07 7.27
C GLN A 68 -3.00 -1.83 7.45
N VAL A 69 -2.38 -2.76 8.14
CA VAL A 69 -0.94 -2.77 8.39
C VAL A 69 -0.32 -3.95 7.65
N TYR A 70 0.81 -3.72 7.03
CA TYR A 70 1.53 -4.73 6.26
C TYR A 70 2.71 -5.23 7.08
N VAL A 71 2.73 -6.53 7.34
CA VAL A 71 3.78 -7.18 8.13
C VAL A 71 4.83 -7.72 7.16
N CYS A 72 6.05 -7.22 7.29
CA CYS A 72 7.17 -7.59 6.42
C CYS A 72 8.43 -7.83 7.24
N GLU A 73 9.29 -8.70 6.73
CA GLU A 73 10.67 -8.77 7.23
C GLU A 73 11.42 -7.49 6.83
N PRO A 74 12.46 -7.08 7.61
CA PRO A 74 13.26 -5.92 7.24
C PRO A 74 13.95 -6.10 5.87
N PRO A 75 14.21 -4.99 5.16
CA PRO A 75 13.97 -3.60 5.53
C PRO A 75 12.49 -3.23 5.44
N MET A 76 12.06 -2.21 6.23
CA MET A 76 10.67 -1.73 6.26
C MET A 76 10.37 -0.68 5.20
N VAL A 77 11.35 -0.29 4.41
CA VAL A 77 11.19 0.64 3.29
C VAL A 77 10.98 -0.18 2.03
N THR A 78 10.08 0.25 1.15
CA THR A 78 9.82 -0.47 -0.10
C THR A 78 10.97 -0.35 -1.12
N PRO A 79 11.41 -1.44 -1.76
CA PRO A 79 10.95 -2.81 -1.55
C PRO A 79 11.43 -3.35 -0.21
N THR A 80 10.51 -3.96 0.53
CA THR A 80 10.77 -4.50 1.86
C THR A 80 11.56 -5.81 1.81
N GLY A 81 11.74 -6.46 2.96
CA GLY A 81 12.00 -7.89 2.99
C GLY A 81 10.74 -8.67 2.62
N ARG A 82 10.70 -9.95 2.97
CA ARG A 82 9.57 -10.81 2.62
C ARG A 82 8.27 -10.28 3.22
N TYR A 83 7.25 -10.15 2.40
CA TYR A 83 5.89 -9.83 2.84
C TYR A 83 5.24 -11.05 3.50
N LEU A 84 4.75 -10.88 4.74
CA LEU A 84 4.20 -11.97 5.55
C LEU A 84 2.67 -11.95 5.60
N GLY A 85 2.05 -10.81 5.40
CA GLY A 85 0.60 -10.67 5.40
C GLY A 85 0.14 -9.34 5.98
N THR A 86 -1.18 -9.18 6.08
CA THR A 86 -1.82 -7.96 6.59
C THR A 86 -2.51 -8.18 7.92
N VAL A 87 -2.66 -7.11 8.67
CA VAL A 87 -3.48 -7.04 9.89
C VAL A 87 -4.37 -5.82 9.79
N GLY A 88 -5.68 -6.00 9.89
CA GLY A 88 -6.64 -4.92 10.00
C GLY A 88 -6.60 -4.27 11.38
N PHE A 89 -6.86 -2.96 11.46
CA PHE A 89 -6.84 -2.23 12.75
C PHE A 89 -7.84 -2.81 13.76
N GLN A 90 -8.98 -3.31 13.29
CA GLN A 90 -10.01 -3.90 14.14
C GLN A 90 -9.48 -5.14 14.88
N ARG A 91 -8.69 -5.96 14.22
CA ARG A 91 -8.06 -7.11 14.84
C ARG A 91 -7.03 -6.69 15.88
N LEU A 92 -6.24 -5.67 15.60
CA LEU A 92 -5.27 -5.12 16.54
C LEU A 92 -5.94 -4.61 17.82
N LEU A 93 -7.10 -3.97 17.70
CA LEU A 93 -7.87 -3.47 18.85
C LEU A 93 -8.36 -4.60 19.77
N ARG A 94 -8.50 -5.81 19.26
CA ARG A 94 -8.97 -6.99 20.02
C ARG A 94 -7.83 -7.83 20.60
N ARG A 95 -6.58 -7.45 20.35
CA ARG A 95 -5.42 -8.18 20.84
C ARG A 95 -4.78 -7.47 22.02
N ALA A 96 -4.16 -8.24 22.90
CA ALA A 96 -3.40 -7.66 23.99
C ALA A 96 -2.21 -6.84 23.48
N PRO A 97 -1.85 -5.73 24.17
CA PRO A 97 -0.78 -4.83 23.73
C PRO A 97 0.58 -5.50 23.51
N SER A 98 0.85 -6.57 24.23
CA SER A 98 2.13 -7.30 24.18
C SER A 98 2.20 -8.34 23.06
N VAL A 99 1.08 -8.65 22.39
CA VAL A 99 1.05 -9.60 21.27
C VAL A 99 1.83 -9.01 20.10
N LEU A 100 2.58 -9.84 19.40
CA LEU A 100 3.39 -9.39 18.27
C LEU A 100 2.58 -9.35 16.98
N ALA A 101 2.89 -8.40 16.11
CA ALA A 101 2.18 -8.21 14.84
C ALA A 101 2.17 -9.47 13.98
N GLY A 102 3.28 -10.20 13.96
CA GLY A 102 3.37 -11.47 13.22
C GLY A 102 2.38 -12.55 13.67
N GLN A 103 1.94 -12.49 14.93
CA GLN A 103 0.93 -13.41 15.50
C GLN A 103 -0.50 -12.97 15.17
N CYS A 104 -0.69 -11.78 14.63
CA CYS A 104 -1.99 -11.21 14.30
C CYS A 104 -2.34 -11.31 12.81
N VAL A 105 -1.41 -11.74 11.97
CA VAL A 105 -1.60 -11.80 10.50
C VAL A 105 -2.86 -12.60 10.15
N GLU A 106 -3.72 -11.98 9.34
CA GLU A 106 -4.99 -12.57 8.92
C GLU A 106 -4.86 -13.32 7.61
N ALA A 107 -4.19 -12.72 6.64
CA ALA A 107 -4.05 -13.30 5.30
C ALA A 107 -2.81 -12.76 4.60
N ARG A 108 -2.25 -13.59 3.74
CA ARG A 108 -1.15 -13.19 2.85
C ARG A 108 -1.68 -13.09 1.42
N ILE A 109 -2.43 -12.04 1.15
CA ILE A 109 -3.00 -11.75 -0.18
C ILE A 109 -2.19 -10.62 -0.80
N PHE A 110 -1.77 -10.79 -2.04
CA PHE A 110 -1.06 -9.76 -2.78
C PHE A 110 -1.31 -9.90 -4.29
N VAL A 111 -1.00 -8.84 -5.01
CA VAL A 111 -1.05 -8.80 -6.47
C VAL A 111 0.31 -8.38 -7.02
N ARG A 112 0.53 -8.64 -8.30
CA ARG A 112 1.73 -8.18 -8.99
C ARG A 112 1.55 -6.74 -9.49
N PRO A 113 2.66 -5.99 -9.65
CA PRO A 113 2.58 -4.61 -10.12
C PRO A 113 1.98 -4.43 -11.51
N ASP A 114 2.10 -5.43 -12.36
CA ASP A 114 1.61 -5.40 -13.74
C ASP A 114 0.14 -5.79 -13.90
N LEU A 115 -0.55 -6.15 -12.81
CA LEU A 115 -1.96 -6.54 -12.86
C LEU A 115 -2.80 -5.36 -13.37
N PRO A 116 -3.61 -5.56 -14.45
CA PRO A 116 -4.47 -4.49 -14.95
C PRO A 116 -5.52 -4.05 -13.92
N GLU A 117 -5.91 -2.78 -13.96
CA GLU A 117 -6.84 -2.18 -12.99
C GLU A 117 -8.17 -2.90 -12.87
N ARG A 118 -8.70 -3.46 -13.99
CA ARG A 118 -9.96 -4.20 -13.96
C ARG A 118 -9.84 -5.49 -13.17
N ASP A 119 -8.74 -6.21 -13.36
CA ASP A 119 -8.48 -7.45 -12.63
C ASP A 119 -8.20 -7.16 -11.16
N LEU A 120 -7.52 -6.05 -10.88
CA LEU A 120 -7.30 -5.56 -9.53
C LEU A 120 -8.64 -5.25 -8.82
N ALA A 121 -9.52 -4.51 -9.49
CA ALA A 121 -10.85 -4.19 -8.97
C ALA A 121 -11.68 -5.44 -8.69
N ALA A 122 -11.65 -6.41 -9.62
CA ALA A 122 -12.34 -7.68 -9.45
C ALA A 122 -11.82 -8.46 -8.25
N ARG A 123 -10.51 -8.46 -8.03
CA ARG A 123 -9.87 -9.12 -6.89
C ARG A 123 -10.26 -8.46 -5.56
N ILE A 124 -10.22 -7.14 -5.51
CA ILE A 124 -10.63 -6.36 -4.33
C ILE A 124 -12.09 -6.65 -3.99
N ALA A 125 -12.97 -6.65 -4.99
CA ALA A 125 -14.39 -6.92 -4.81
C ALA A 125 -14.65 -8.36 -4.36
N ALA A 126 -13.98 -9.34 -4.98
CA ALA A 126 -14.16 -10.76 -4.68
C ALA A 126 -13.81 -11.13 -3.24
N TYR A 127 -12.79 -10.48 -2.67
CA TYR A 127 -12.30 -10.76 -1.32
C TYR A 127 -12.72 -9.70 -0.29
N ASN A 128 -13.55 -8.73 -0.67
CA ASN A 128 -14.00 -7.62 0.20
C ASN A 128 -12.83 -6.88 0.85
N LEU A 129 -11.79 -6.62 0.09
CA LEU A 129 -10.57 -5.97 0.60
C LEU A 129 -10.75 -4.46 0.70
N VAL A 130 -10.19 -3.85 1.74
CA VAL A 130 -10.07 -2.38 1.86
C VAL A 130 -8.81 -1.89 1.14
N SER A 131 -7.78 -2.71 1.14
CA SER A 131 -6.55 -2.48 0.41
C SER A 131 -5.88 -3.82 0.10
N VAL A 132 -4.95 -3.81 -0.83
CA VAL A 132 -4.21 -5.01 -1.23
C VAL A 132 -2.73 -4.70 -1.38
N ALA A 133 -1.90 -5.61 -0.91
CA ALA A 133 -0.46 -5.55 -1.07
C ALA A 133 -0.07 -5.75 -2.53
N VAL A 134 0.95 -5.02 -2.96
CA VAL A 134 1.60 -5.22 -4.26
C VAL A 134 3.01 -5.72 -3.99
N CYS A 135 3.34 -6.89 -4.52
CA CYS A 135 4.63 -7.53 -4.32
C CYS A 135 5.33 -7.81 -5.64
N ASP A 136 6.66 -7.76 -5.61
CA ASP A 136 7.51 -8.14 -6.73
C ASP A 136 7.67 -9.67 -6.85
N GLU A 137 8.51 -10.10 -7.79
CA GLU A 137 8.78 -11.52 -8.05
C GLU A 137 9.39 -12.27 -6.85
N ASP A 138 10.11 -11.54 -6.00
CA ASP A 138 10.78 -12.11 -4.82
C ASP A 138 9.85 -12.13 -3.58
N GLY A 139 8.61 -11.72 -3.72
CA GLY A 139 7.65 -11.68 -2.62
C GLY A 139 7.88 -10.51 -1.67
N ARG A 140 8.56 -9.47 -2.11
CA ARG A 140 8.79 -8.25 -1.35
C ARG A 140 7.69 -7.24 -1.61
N LEU A 141 7.25 -6.55 -0.57
CA LEU A 141 6.26 -5.49 -0.70
C LEU A 141 6.87 -4.29 -1.41
N VAL A 142 6.27 -3.87 -2.51
CA VAL A 142 6.67 -2.67 -3.26
C VAL A 142 5.67 -1.52 -3.11
N GLY A 143 4.45 -1.81 -2.66
CA GLY A 143 3.43 -0.81 -2.43
C GLY A 143 2.12 -1.44 -2.00
N ALA A 144 1.08 -0.62 -1.92
CA ALA A 144 -0.28 -1.05 -1.62
C ALA A 144 -1.28 -0.20 -2.38
N VAL A 145 -2.41 -0.80 -2.76
CA VAL A 145 -3.51 -0.10 -3.42
C VAL A 145 -4.73 -0.17 -2.53
N THR A 146 -5.34 0.99 -2.26
CA THR A 146 -6.60 1.06 -1.53
C THR A 146 -7.78 0.95 -2.49
N VAL A 147 -8.94 0.49 -1.96
CA VAL A 147 -10.17 0.45 -2.75
C VAL A 147 -10.56 1.86 -3.24
N ASP A 148 -10.30 2.88 -2.46
CA ASP A 148 -10.58 4.28 -2.83
C ASP A 148 -9.78 4.71 -4.05
N ASP A 149 -8.49 4.34 -4.13
CA ASP A 149 -7.64 4.66 -5.28
C ASP A 149 -8.16 4.01 -6.56
N VAL A 150 -8.61 2.75 -6.46
CA VAL A 150 -9.20 2.03 -7.59
C VAL A 150 -10.51 2.69 -8.05
N LEU A 151 -11.37 3.04 -7.11
CA LEU A 151 -12.65 3.70 -7.41
C LEU A 151 -12.43 5.08 -8.04
N ASP A 152 -11.49 5.87 -7.53
CA ASP A 152 -11.15 7.17 -8.10
C ASP A 152 -10.68 7.06 -9.55
N HIS A 153 -10.00 5.98 -9.88
CA HIS A 153 -9.48 5.75 -11.23
C HIS A 153 -10.55 5.21 -12.20
N LEU A 154 -11.46 4.36 -11.73
CA LEU A 154 -12.49 3.72 -12.56
C LEU A 154 -13.74 4.56 -12.74
N LEU A 155 -14.05 5.45 -11.79
CA LEU A 155 -15.24 6.30 -11.83
C LEU A 155 -14.96 7.62 -12.57
N PRO A 156 -16.02 8.29 -13.10
CA PRO A 156 -15.86 9.60 -13.74
C PRO A 156 -15.22 10.62 -12.80
N ALA A 157 -14.43 11.55 -13.35
CA ALA A 157 -13.67 12.53 -12.57
C ALA A 157 -14.53 13.42 -11.65
N ASN A 158 -15.83 13.51 -11.89
CA ASN A 158 -16.78 14.32 -11.12
C ASN A 158 -17.67 13.53 -10.15
N TRP A 159 -17.44 12.24 -9.97
CA TRP A 159 -18.35 11.40 -9.20
C TRP A 159 -18.50 11.84 -7.74
N ARG A 160 -17.44 12.37 -7.13
CA ARG A 160 -17.49 12.90 -5.76
C ARG A 160 -18.34 14.16 -5.63
N ARG A 161 -18.55 14.90 -6.72
CA ARG A 161 -19.34 16.12 -6.74
C ARG A 161 -20.84 15.85 -6.92
N THR A 162 -21.20 14.70 -7.46
CA THR A 162 -22.60 14.34 -7.74
C THR A 162 -23.26 13.54 -6.63
N GLY A 163 -22.53 13.15 -5.62
CA GLY A 163 -23.02 12.36 -4.49
C GLY A 163 -23.35 13.15 -3.22
N GLY A 164 -23.50 14.49 -3.33
CA GLY A 164 -23.87 15.36 -2.21
C GLY A 164 -25.31 15.81 -2.28
#